data_50af0cace45d329ded04f5ea168a6388
#
_entry.id   50af0cace45d329ded04f5ea168a6388
#
_cell.length_a   1.000
_cell.length_b   1.000
_cell.length_c   1.000
_cell.angle_alpha   90.00
_cell.angle_beta   90.00
_cell.angle_gamma   90.00
#
_symmetry.space_group_name_H-M   'P 1'
#
loop_
_entity.id
_entity.type
_entity.pdbx_description
1 polymer ?
#
loop_
_entity_poly.entity_id
_entity_poly.type
_entity_poly.pdbx_seq_one_letter_code
_entity_poly.pdbx_strand_id
1 'polypeptide(L)'
;MNKTYYVCKYTPIELLEAFGGECQNLNEMPQGFDHADQIAHPNICGFGKALLEAVMSGKVKELVLVNCCDTIRSVYDILEDSGKLDFLYMIDVLHCDAECSRERTAVQLKGLAKAYGEYKGTTFDEEKFRQAFKKPEHIVKPHISVLGARMGNELFDMVQKSMPYPVENDTCVNNRSVGEAEPPKDLEFDELMAWYAKELLGQIPCMRMMDHSGRKRLYNDPGLKGIIYHT
;
A
#
# COMPACT_ATOMS: atom_id res chain seq x y z
N MET A 1 -8.82 0.36 -19.73
CA MET A 1 -7.53 -0.09 -19.16
C MET A 1 -7.82 -0.86 -17.90
N ASN A 2 -7.10 -1.94 -17.63
CA ASN A 2 -7.24 -2.66 -16.37
C ASN A 2 -6.63 -1.82 -15.23
N LYS A 3 -7.26 -1.86 -14.05
CA LYS A 3 -6.74 -1.22 -12.87
C LYS A 3 -5.66 -2.08 -12.23
N THR A 4 -4.61 -1.45 -11.73
CA THR A 4 -3.58 -2.09 -10.93
C THR A 4 -3.98 -2.03 -9.46
N TYR A 5 -4.29 -3.18 -8.88
CA TYR A 5 -4.72 -3.26 -7.49
C TYR A 5 -3.52 -3.37 -6.54
N TYR A 6 -3.70 -2.86 -5.34
CA TYR A 6 -2.73 -2.96 -4.26
C TYR A 6 -3.42 -3.09 -2.90
N VAL A 7 -2.68 -3.53 -1.87
CA VAL A 7 -3.26 -3.79 -0.53
C VAL A 7 -2.48 -3.16 0.61
N CYS A 8 -1.32 -2.57 0.35
CA CYS A 8 -0.42 -2.05 1.38
C CYS A 8 -0.07 -0.59 1.11
N LYS A 9 -0.04 0.24 2.16
CA LYS A 9 0.36 1.65 2.04
C LYS A 9 1.81 1.84 1.54
N TYR A 10 2.66 0.83 1.65
CA TYR A 10 4.03 0.85 1.12
C TYR A 10 4.11 0.45 -0.35
N THR A 11 2.99 0.19 -1.03
CA THR A 11 3.00 0.01 -2.48
C THR A 11 3.32 1.34 -3.16
N PRO A 12 4.30 1.38 -4.08
CA PRO A 12 4.74 2.60 -4.72
C PRO A 12 3.79 3.00 -5.86
N ILE A 13 2.60 3.46 -5.53
CA ILE A 13 1.56 3.80 -6.52
C ILE A 13 1.99 4.95 -7.43
N GLU A 14 2.75 5.91 -6.93
CA GLU A 14 3.27 7.04 -7.69
C GLU A 14 4.20 6.57 -8.82
N LEU A 15 4.96 5.50 -8.58
CA LEU A 15 5.80 4.87 -9.60
C LEU A 15 4.95 4.15 -10.66
N LEU A 16 3.90 3.43 -10.25
CA LEU A 16 3.00 2.74 -11.18
C LEU A 16 2.23 3.75 -12.05
N GLU A 17 1.78 4.86 -11.48
CA GLU A 17 1.10 5.95 -12.19
C GLU A 17 2.03 6.61 -13.24
N ALA A 18 3.33 6.69 -12.96
CA ALA A 18 4.33 7.18 -13.92
C ALA A 18 4.42 6.35 -15.21
N PHE A 19 4.00 5.09 -15.18
CA PHE A 19 3.87 4.23 -16.35
C PHE A 19 2.44 4.18 -16.92
N GLY A 20 1.54 5.05 -16.44
CA GLY A 20 0.15 5.13 -16.88
C GLY A 20 -0.77 4.12 -16.20
N GLY A 21 -0.37 3.56 -15.06
CA GLY A 21 -1.21 2.71 -14.22
C GLY A 21 -2.33 3.50 -13.56
N GLU A 22 -3.53 2.94 -13.48
CA GLU A 22 -4.61 3.42 -12.63
C GLU A 22 -4.62 2.56 -11.37
N CYS A 23 -4.13 3.11 -10.25
CA CYS A 23 -3.98 2.36 -9.00
C CYS A 23 -5.25 2.37 -8.15
N GLN A 24 -5.66 1.21 -7.65
CA GLN A 24 -6.81 1.07 -6.75
C GLN A 24 -6.48 0.20 -5.54
N ASN A 25 -6.81 0.70 -4.34
CA ASN A 25 -6.71 -0.09 -3.12
C ASN A 25 -7.78 -1.19 -3.11
N LEU A 26 -7.37 -2.43 -2.84
CA LEU A 26 -8.26 -3.57 -2.70
C LEU A 26 -8.59 -3.79 -1.21
N ASN A 27 -9.63 -3.10 -0.73
CA ASN A 27 -10.08 -3.16 0.66
C ASN A 27 -11.51 -3.69 0.82
N GLU A 28 -12.12 -4.15 -0.26
CA GLU A 28 -13.47 -4.74 -0.23
C GLU A 28 -13.41 -6.19 0.23
N MET A 29 -14.37 -6.58 1.07
CA MET A 29 -14.57 -7.98 1.44
C MET A 29 -15.58 -8.61 0.46
N PRO A 30 -15.32 -9.82 -0.06
CA PRO A 30 -16.26 -10.53 -0.89
C PRO A 30 -17.46 -11.02 -0.05
N GLN A 31 -18.59 -11.30 -0.71
CA GLN A 31 -19.76 -11.87 -0.04
C GLN A 31 -19.60 -13.35 0.33
N GLY A 32 -18.67 -14.05 -0.32
CA GLY A 32 -18.34 -15.45 -0.09
C GLY A 32 -16.89 -15.74 -0.46
N PHE A 33 -16.45 -16.97 -0.22
CA PHE A 33 -15.07 -17.42 -0.45
C PHE A 33 -15.06 -18.73 -1.28
N ASP A 34 -16.00 -18.86 -2.23
CA ASP A 34 -16.23 -20.11 -2.97
C ASP A 34 -14.99 -20.60 -3.73
N HIS A 35 -14.20 -19.69 -4.30
CA HIS A 35 -12.95 -20.03 -4.96
C HIS A 35 -11.79 -20.14 -3.97
N ALA A 36 -11.69 -19.21 -3.03
CA ALA A 36 -10.60 -19.18 -2.07
C ALA A 36 -10.59 -20.45 -1.18
N ASP A 37 -11.75 -20.92 -0.73
CA ASP A 37 -11.85 -22.08 0.14
C ASP A 37 -11.46 -23.41 -0.56
N GLN A 38 -11.41 -23.43 -1.89
CA GLN A 38 -10.96 -24.60 -2.65
C GLN A 38 -9.43 -24.71 -2.75
N ILE A 39 -8.71 -23.58 -2.63
CA ILE A 39 -7.27 -23.50 -2.88
C ILE A 39 -6.47 -23.02 -1.68
N ALA A 40 -7.10 -22.30 -0.76
CA ALA A 40 -6.44 -21.74 0.41
C ALA A 40 -6.38 -22.75 1.56
N HIS A 41 -5.23 -22.77 2.26
CA HIS A 41 -5.15 -23.50 3.52
C HIS A 41 -6.14 -22.92 4.53
N PRO A 42 -6.82 -23.73 5.36
CA PRO A 42 -7.84 -23.23 6.32
C PRO A 42 -7.33 -22.13 7.26
N ASN A 43 -6.05 -22.12 7.57
CA ASN A 43 -5.40 -21.15 8.48
C ASN A 43 -5.05 -19.80 7.82
N ILE A 44 -5.27 -19.64 6.51
CA ILE A 44 -5.10 -18.33 5.87
C ILE A 44 -6.15 -17.37 6.43
N CYS A 45 -5.72 -16.17 6.85
CA CYS A 45 -6.63 -15.19 7.42
C CYS A 45 -7.69 -14.72 6.41
N GLY A 46 -8.83 -14.23 6.90
CA GLY A 46 -9.95 -13.80 6.06
C GLY A 46 -9.56 -12.78 4.99
N PHE A 47 -8.57 -11.91 5.27
CA PHE A 47 -8.07 -10.99 4.27
C PHE A 47 -7.31 -11.70 3.13
N GLY A 48 -6.46 -12.67 3.45
CA GLY A 48 -5.79 -13.48 2.44
C GLY A 48 -6.78 -14.24 1.55
N LYS A 49 -7.83 -14.80 2.15
CA LYS A 49 -8.94 -15.44 1.41
C LYS A 49 -9.68 -14.43 0.52
N ALA A 50 -9.95 -13.21 1.04
CA ALA A 50 -10.62 -12.17 0.25
C ALA A 50 -9.81 -11.77 -0.99
N LEU A 51 -8.49 -11.71 -0.84
CA LEU A 51 -7.57 -11.40 -1.95
C LEU A 51 -7.56 -12.53 -2.99
N LEU A 52 -7.48 -13.78 -2.56
CA LEU A 52 -7.58 -14.94 -3.44
C LEU A 52 -8.93 -14.96 -4.18
N GLU A 53 -10.04 -14.73 -3.47
CA GLU A 53 -11.38 -14.68 -4.07
C GLU A 53 -11.50 -13.59 -5.15
N ALA A 54 -10.98 -12.39 -4.88
CA ALA A 54 -11.01 -11.28 -5.83
C ALA A 54 -10.25 -11.58 -7.13
N VAL A 55 -9.14 -12.31 -7.05
CA VAL A 55 -8.37 -12.71 -8.24
C VAL A 55 -9.03 -13.90 -8.93
N MET A 56 -9.39 -14.93 -8.19
CA MET A 56 -9.93 -16.18 -8.77
C MET A 56 -11.28 -15.98 -9.42
N SER A 57 -12.10 -15.05 -8.92
CA SER A 57 -13.36 -14.62 -9.58
C SER A 57 -13.14 -13.77 -10.83
N GLY A 58 -11.90 -13.40 -11.16
CA GLY A 58 -11.56 -12.58 -12.33
C GLY A 58 -11.75 -11.08 -12.16
N LYS A 59 -12.10 -10.60 -10.97
CA LYS A 59 -12.26 -9.17 -10.64
C LYS A 59 -10.95 -8.41 -10.76
N VAL A 60 -9.84 -9.04 -10.37
CA VAL A 60 -8.48 -8.46 -10.36
C VAL A 60 -7.64 -9.12 -11.44
N LYS A 61 -6.96 -8.31 -12.26
CA LYS A 61 -6.06 -8.76 -13.33
C LYS A 61 -4.63 -8.28 -13.16
N GLU A 62 -4.44 -7.17 -12.46
CA GLU A 62 -3.12 -6.60 -12.17
C GLU A 62 -3.02 -6.39 -10.67
N LEU A 63 -1.97 -6.93 -10.05
CA LEU A 63 -1.82 -6.89 -8.59
C LEU A 63 -0.35 -6.65 -8.20
N VAL A 64 -0.14 -5.65 -7.34
CA VAL A 64 1.16 -5.39 -6.72
C VAL A 64 1.03 -5.60 -5.22
N LEU A 65 1.82 -6.52 -4.70
CA LEU A 65 1.87 -6.88 -3.29
C LEU A 65 3.16 -6.39 -2.63
N VAL A 66 3.12 -6.25 -1.33
CA VAL A 66 4.29 -6.02 -0.47
C VAL A 66 4.38 -7.18 0.50
N ASN A 67 5.57 -7.74 0.72
CA ASN A 67 5.80 -8.88 1.60
C ASN A 67 5.57 -8.56 3.08
N CYS A 68 4.42 -8.01 3.42
CA CYS A 68 4.12 -7.49 4.76
C CYS A 68 3.81 -8.57 5.81
N CYS A 69 3.50 -9.81 5.42
CA CYS A 69 3.27 -10.95 6.33
C CYS A 69 3.31 -12.29 5.58
N ASP A 70 3.40 -13.40 6.33
CA ASP A 70 3.46 -14.74 5.75
C ASP A 70 2.22 -15.10 4.94
N THR A 71 1.05 -14.64 5.35
CA THR A 71 -0.18 -14.83 4.57
C THR A 71 -0.06 -14.23 3.17
N ILE A 72 0.47 -13.00 3.04
CA ILE A 72 0.62 -12.36 1.73
C ILE A 72 1.66 -13.08 0.87
N ARG A 73 2.72 -13.64 1.46
CA ARG A 73 3.70 -14.47 0.74
C ARG A 73 3.03 -15.74 0.20
N SER A 74 2.29 -16.46 1.06
CA SER A 74 1.57 -17.66 0.64
C SER A 74 0.51 -17.37 -0.42
N VAL A 75 -0.19 -16.23 -0.31
CA VAL A 75 -1.16 -15.79 -1.32
C VAL A 75 -0.45 -15.49 -2.64
N TYR A 76 0.71 -14.84 -2.59
CA TYR A 76 1.49 -14.57 -3.81
C TYR A 76 1.86 -15.85 -4.54
N ASP A 77 2.40 -16.85 -3.82
CA ASP A 77 2.80 -18.14 -4.41
C ASP A 77 1.60 -18.85 -5.06
N ILE A 78 0.44 -18.86 -4.38
CA ILE A 78 -0.79 -19.44 -4.93
C ILE A 78 -1.25 -18.70 -6.20
N LEU A 79 -1.17 -17.37 -6.20
CA LEU A 79 -1.59 -16.55 -7.33
C LEU A 79 -0.64 -16.66 -8.52
N GLU A 80 0.66 -16.76 -8.27
CA GLU A 80 1.68 -17.01 -9.30
C GLU A 80 1.43 -18.33 -10.00
N ASP A 81 1.23 -19.41 -9.23
CA ASP A 81 0.92 -20.74 -9.77
C ASP A 81 -0.42 -20.78 -10.51
N SER A 82 -1.38 -19.95 -10.14
CA SER A 82 -2.70 -19.93 -10.78
C SER A 82 -2.70 -19.42 -12.22
N GLY A 83 -1.75 -18.57 -12.59
CA GLY A 83 -1.70 -17.92 -13.90
C GLY A 83 -2.92 -17.05 -14.24
N LYS A 84 -3.69 -16.58 -13.25
CA LYS A 84 -4.93 -15.81 -13.43
C LYS A 84 -4.73 -14.32 -13.63
N LEU A 85 -3.54 -13.82 -13.25
CA LEU A 85 -3.19 -12.41 -13.33
C LEU A 85 -2.38 -12.11 -14.60
N ASP A 86 -2.68 -10.99 -15.23
CA ASP A 86 -1.94 -10.47 -16.36
C ASP A 86 -0.63 -9.83 -15.88
N PHE A 87 -0.64 -9.27 -14.65
CA PHE A 87 0.53 -8.76 -13.96
C PHE A 87 0.45 -9.07 -12.46
N LEU A 88 1.48 -9.71 -11.95
CA LEU A 88 1.68 -9.96 -10.51
C LEU A 88 3.11 -9.59 -10.14
N TYR A 89 3.26 -8.78 -9.10
CA TYR A 89 4.59 -8.41 -8.60
C TYR A 89 4.58 -8.30 -7.08
N MET A 90 5.63 -8.82 -6.42
CA MET A 90 5.84 -8.62 -4.99
C MET A 90 7.07 -7.77 -4.75
N ILE A 91 6.90 -6.70 -3.97
CA ILE A 91 8.00 -5.85 -3.50
C ILE A 91 8.46 -6.35 -2.15
N ASP A 92 9.75 -6.64 -2.05
CA ASP A 92 10.38 -7.03 -0.79
C ASP A 92 10.81 -5.78 -0.02
N VAL A 93 9.94 -5.30 0.88
CA VAL A 93 10.20 -4.15 1.75
C VAL A 93 10.64 -4.64 3.11
N LEU A 94 11.80 -4.19 3.58
CA LEU A 94 12.25 -4.43 4.95
C LEU A 94 11.42 -3.62 5.95
N HIS A 95 11.06 -4.24 7.07
CA HIS A 95 10.14 -3.64 8.06
C HIS A 95 10.83 -2.63 8.99
N CYS A 96 11.81 -1.88 8.50
CA CYS A 96 12.48 -0.82 9.23
C CYS A 96 12.90 0.31 8.30
N ASP A 97 12.99 1.52 8.83
CA ASP A 97 13.46 2.70 8.11
C ASP A 97 14.96 2.95 8.41
N ALA A 98 15.81 1.96 8.11
CA ALA A 98 17.27 2.08 8.18
C ALA A 98 17.88 2.36 6.80
N GLU A 99 19.12 2.83 6.76
CA GLU A 99 19.81 3.15 5.49
C GLU A 99 19.86 1.95 4.55
N CYS A 100 20.27 0.78 5.04
CA CYS A 100 20.30 -0.46 4.25
C CYS A 100 18.90 -0.89 3.74
N SER A 101 17.84 -0.56 4.50
CA SER A 101 16.46 -0.83 4.06
C SER A 101 16.04 0.10 2.93
N ARG A 102 16.43 1.37 2.99
CA ARG A 102 16.18 2.37 1.94
C ARG A 102 16.91 2.00 0.65
N GLU A 103 18.18 1.62 0.75
CA GLU A 103 18.97 1.16 -0.41
C GLU A 103 18.32 -0.07 -1.05
N ARG A 104 17.97 -1.09 -0.25
CA ARG A 104 17.30 -2.29 -0.76
C ARG A 104 15.94 -1.96 -1.38
N THR A 105 15.17 -1.09 -0.76
CA THR A 105 13.88 -0.65 -1.31
C THR A 105 14.06 0.07 -2.64
N ALA A 106 15.08 0.94 -2.78
CA ALA A 106 15.39 1.59 -4.06
C ALA A 106 15.67 0.57 -5.18
N VAL A 107 16.41 -0.51 -4.88
CA VAL A 107 16.63 -1.60 -5.83
C VAL A 107 15.32 -2.28 -6.22
N GLN A 108 14.43 -2.53 -5.25
CA GLN A 108 13.11 -3.12 -5.51
C GLN A 108 12.23 -2.20 -6.36
N LEU A 109 12.26 -0.89 -6.13
CA LEU A 109 11.54 0.10 -6.94
C LEU A 109 12.02 0.09 -8.40
N LYS A 110 13.33 0.03 -8.63
CA LYS A 110 13.90 -0.09 -9.98
C LYS A 110 13.49 -1.40 -10.66
N GLY A 111 13.48 -2.49 -9.92
CA GLY A 111 12.99 -3.79 -10.42
C GLY A 111 11.53 -3.74 -10.84
N LEU A 112 10.66 -3.16 -10.01
CA LEU A 112 9.26 -2.95 -10.35
C LEU A 112 9.10 -2.03 -11.55
N ALA A 113 9.81 -0.91 -11.61
CA ALA A 113 9.76 0.03 -12.74
C ALA A 113 10.06 -0.67 -14.07
N LYS A 114 11.11 -1.51 -14.10
CA LYS A 114 11.46 -2.30 -15.26
C LYS A 114 10.34 -3.28 -15.64
N ALA A 115 9.92 -4.13 -14.72
CA ALA A 115 8.91 -5.16 -14.97
C ALA A 115 7.57 -4.56 -15.40
N TYR A 116 7.15 -3.48 -14.73
CA TYR A 116 5.87 -2.84 -15.04
C TYR A 116 5.91 -2.05 -16.35
N GLY A 117 7.02 -1.38 -16.64
CA GLY A 117 7.25 -0.71 -17.93
C GLY A 117 7.22 -1.68 -19.10
N GLU A 118 7.88 -2.85 -18.97
CA GLU A 118 7.84 -3.92 -19.96
C GLU A 118 6.41 -4.45 -20.14
N TYR A 119 5.69 -4.70 -19.06
CA TYR A 119 4.29 -5.15 -19.10
C TYR A 119 3.35 -4.13 -19.78
N LYS A 120 3.46 -2.85 -19.43
CA LYS A 120 2.63 -1.78 -20.02
C LYS A 120 3.08 -1.37 -21.42
N GLY A 121 4.29 -1.73 -21.85
CA GLY A 121 4.88 -1.24 -23.10
C GLY A 121 5.15 0.26 -23.09
N THR A 122 5.45 0.84 -21.91
CA THR A 122 5.66 2.27 -21.70
C THR A 122 7.00 2.54 -20.99
N THR A 123 7.47 3.77 -21.08
CA THR A 123 8.65 4.25 -20.36
C THR A 123 8.23 5.10 -19.16
N PHE A 124 9.15 5.25 -18.20
CA PHE A 124 8.95 6.11 -17.03
C PHE A 124 8.71 7.55 -17.48
N ASP A 125 7.61 8.12 -17.01
CA ASP A 125 7.20 9.51 -17.23
C ASP A 125 7.39 10.29 -15.93
N GLU A 126 8.47 11.07 -15.87
CA GLU A 126 8.85 11.82 -14.65
C GLU A 126 7.80 12.88 -14.29
N GLU A 127 7.15 13.49 -15.28
CA GLU A 127 6.12 14.49 -15.00
C GLU A 127 4.89 13.87 -14.33
N LYS A 128 4.43 12.72 -14.82
CA LYS A 128 3.36 11.95 -14.17
C LYS A 128 3.76 11.50 -12.78
N PHE A 129 5.00 11.02 -12.61
CA PHE A 129 5.53 10.66 -11.30
C PHE A 129 5.43 11.84 -10.32
N ARG A 130 5.88 13.03 -10.72
CA ARG A 130 5.80 14.24 -9.89
C ARG A 130 4.36 14.67 -9.61
N GLN A 131 3.47 14.57 -10.59
CA GLN A 131 2.06 14.90 -10.44
C GLN A 131 1.32 13.96 -9.47
N ALA A 132 1.79 12.71 -9.33
CA ALA A 132 1.22 11.73 -8.41
C ALA A 132 1.46 12.12 -6.93
N PHE A 133 2.51 12.89 -6.63
CA PHE A 133 2.77 13.46 -5.30
C PHE A 133 1.89 14.70 -5.06
N LYS A 134 0.59 14.48 -4.93
CA LYS A 134 -0.35 15.55 -4.62
C LYS A 134 -0.20 15.92 -3.15
N LYS A 135 0.18 17.17 -2.88
CA LYS A 135 0.12 17.71 -1.51
C LYS A 135 -1.33 17.81 -1.07
N PRO A 136 -1.77 17.08 -0.05
CA PRO A 136 -3.02 17.42 0.61
C PRO A 136 -2.86 18.81 1.25
N GLU A 137 -3.90 19.67 1.14
CA GLU A 137 -3.95 20.86 1.97
C GLU A 137 -3.92 20.43 3.44
N HIS A 138 -2.85 20.77 4.13
CA HIS A 138 -2.69 20.43 5.55
C HIS A 138 -3.56 21.39 6.40
N ILE A 139 -4.86 21.12 6.42
CA ILE A 139 -5.78 21.81 7.31
C ILE A 139 -5.81 21.03 8.61
N VAL A 140 -5.32 21.64 9.69
CA VAL A 140 -5.44 21.08 11.03
C VAL A 140 -6.91 20.96 11.40
N LYS A 141 -7.47 19.76 11.32
CA LYS A 141 -8.86 19.47 11.69
C LYS A 141 -8.88 18.52 12.89
N PRO A 142 -9.83 18.72 13.84
CA PRO A 142 -9.99 17.75 14.90
C PRO A 142 -10.36 16.38 14.30
N HIS A 143 -9.59 15.33 14.62
CA HIS A 143 -9.78 13.99 14.11
C HIS A 143 -9.43 12.91 15.13
N ILE A 144 -9.87 11.69 14.87
CA ILE A 144 -9.49 10.47 15.58
C ILE A 144 -8.73 9.59 14.59
N SER A 145 -7.59 9.04 15.02
CA SER A 145 -6.81 8.11 14.21
C SER A 145 -7.10 6.67 14.61
N VAL A 146 -7.28 5.78 13.61
CA VAL A 146 -7.32 4.33 13.81
C VAL A 146 -5.96 3.75 13.48
N LEU A 147 -5.32 3.11 14.45
CA LEU A 147 -4.05 2.40 14.30
C LEU A 147 -4.25 0.88 14.43
N GLY A 148 -3.24 0.13 14.06
CA GLY A 148 -3.20 -1.32 14.30
C GLY A 148 -3.41 -2.15 13.05
N ALA A 149 -4.16 -3.25 13.19
CA ALA A 149 -4.44 -4.18 12.11
C ALA A 149 -5.32 -3.56 11.02
N ARG A 150 -5.38 -4.21 9.87
CA ARG A 150 -6.25 -3.80 8.78
C ARG A 150 -7.71 -3.76 9.24
N MET A 151 -8.37 -2.63 9.03
CA MET A 151 -9.81 -2.49 9.24
C MET A 151 -10.53 -2.48 7.89
N GLY A 152 -11.50 -3.36 7.73
CA GLY A 152 -12.35 -3.39 6.52
C GLY A 152 -13.26 -2.17 6.44
N ASN A 153 -13.71 -1.82 5.24
CA ASN A 153 -14.51 -0.61 5.01
C ASN A 153 -15.80 -0.59 5.85
N GLU A 154 -16.53 -1.70 5.95
CA GLU A 154 -17.78 -1.75 6.73
C GLU A 154 -17.56 -1.41 8.20
N LEU A 155 -16.53 -2.02 8.83
CA LEU A 155 -16.20 -1.73 10.21
C LEU A 155 -15.73 -0.29 10.39
N PHE A 156 -14.92 0.21 9.44
CA PHE A 156 -14.47 1.60 9.45
C PHE A 156 -15.63 2.58 9.39
N ASP A 157 -16.61 2.33 8.52
CA ASP A 157 -17.83 3.16 8.39
C ASP A 157 -18.66 3.13 9.67
N MET A 158 -18.76 1.99 10.36
CA MET A 158 -19.44 1.90 11.66
C MET A 158 -18.72 2.75 12.72
N VAL A 159 -17.39 2.66 12.78
CA VAL A 159 -16.56 3.46 13.69
C VAL A 159 -16.76 4.95 13.39
N GLN A 160 -16.65 5.35 12.11
CA GLN A 160 -16.83 6.74 11.69
C GLN A 160 -18.18 7.31 12.12
N LYS A 161 -19.26 6.54 11.94
CA LYS A 161 -20.63 6.95 12.33
C LYS A 161 -20.81 7.09 13.84
N SER A 162 -19.98 6.39 14.62
CA SER A 162 -20.07 6.37 16.09
C SER A 162 -19.21 7.45 16.77
N MET A 163 -18.34 8.14 16.01
CA MET A 163 -17.39 9.09 16.57
C MET A 163 -17.83 10.54 16.35
N PRO A 164 -17.54 11.44 17.32
CA PRO A 164 -17.90 12.87 17.22
C PRO A 164 -16.99 13.66 16.29
N TYR A 165 -15.85 13.09 15.87
CA TYR A 165 -14.88 13.69 14.96
C TYR A 165 -14.66 12.82 13.76
N PRO A 166 -14.19 13.39 12.63
CA PRO A 166 -13.71 12.58 11.50
C PRO A 166 -12.69 11.54 11.95
N VAL A 167 -12.78 10.35 11.39
CA VAL A 167 -11.86 9.24 11.68
C VAL A 167 -10.91 9.06 10.51
N GLU A 168 -9.62 9.05 10.78
CA GLU A 168 -8.58 8.77 9.80
C GLU A 168 -8.08 7.33 9.96
N ASN A 169 -7.96 6.63 8.84
CA ASN A 169 -7.49 5.25 8.84
C ASN A 169 -5.97 5.20 8.64
N ASP A 170 -5.24 5.17 9.75
CA ASP A 170 -3.77 5.03 9.78
C ASP A 170 -3.29 3.58 9.89
N THR A 171 -4.17 2.61 9.62
CA THR A 171 -3.80 1.19 9.56
C THR A 171 -2.89 0.90 8.35
N CYS A 172 -2.60 -0.38 8.09
CA CYS A 172 -1.70 -0.78 7.01
C CYS A 172 -2.21 -0.52 5.58
N VAL A 173 -3.45 -0.07 5.41
CA VAL A 173 -4.11 0.03 4.09
C VAL A 173 -4.25 1.46 3.58
N ASN A 174 -4.45 2.43 4.47
CA ASN A 174 -4.81 3.79 4.11
C ASN A 174 -3.85 4.82 4.70
N ASN A 175 -4.19 6.09 4.48
CA ASN A 175 -3.49 7.27 4.95
C ASN A 175 -1.99 7.27 4.61
N ARG A 176 -1.71 7.33 3.30
CA ARG A 176 -0.35 7.44 2.79
C ARG A 176 0.17 8.86 3.00
N SER A 177 1.30 8.99 3.68
CA SER A 177 1.97 10.28 3.90
C SER A 177 3.17 10.51 2.96
N VAL A 178 3.29 9.74 1.89
CA VAL A 178 4.36 9.90 0.88
C VAL A 178 4.20 11.21 0.12
N GLY A 179 2.97 11.62 -0.17
CA GLY A 179 2.69 12.84 -0.91
C GLY A 179 2.97 14.16 -0.18
N GLU A 180 3.45 14.13 1.07
CA GLU A 180 3.83 15.32 1.83
C GLU A 180 5.14 15.94 1.32
N ALA A 181 5.99 15.17 0.65
CA ALA A 181 7.25 15.63 0.07
C ALA A 181 7.12 15.88 -1.43
N GLU A 182 7.78 16.94 -1.94
CA GLU A 182 7.92 17.13 -3.38
C GLU A 182 9.16 16.38 -3.89
N PRO A 183 9.04 15.61 -4.99
CA PRO A 183 10.20 15.01 -5.62
C PRO A 183 11.22 16.09 -6.01
N PRO A 184 12.50 15.98 -5.61
CA PRO A 184 13.54 16.93 -5.99
C PRO A 184 13.66 17.04 -7.50
N LYS A 185 13.91 18.25 -8.00
CA LYS A 185 14.21 18.47 -9.42
C LYS A 185 15.65 18.06 -9.71
N ASP A 186 15.92 17.74 -10.94
CA ASP A 186 17.28 17.50 -11.44
C ASP A 186 18.00 16.27 -10.84
N LEU A 187 17.25 15.25 -10.39
CA LEU A 187 17.79 13.95 -10.02
C LEU A 187 17.70 12.97 -11.20
N GLU A 188 18.75 12.21 -11.40
CA GLU A 188 18.71 11.05 -12.28
C GLU A 188 17.78 9.98 -11.70
N PHE A 189 17.28 9.06 -12.56
CA PHE A 189 16.29 8.05 -12.17
C PHE A 189 16.72 7.24 -10.93
N ASP A 190 17.98 6.85 -10.84
CA ASP A 190 18.48 6.06 -9.71
C ASP A 190 18.48 6.85 -8.39
N GLU A 191 18.82 8.12 -8.43
CA GLU A 191 18.78 9.02 -7.28
C GLU A 191 17.35 9.34 -6.86
N LEU A 192 16.45 9.50 -7.86
CA LEU A 192 15.02 9.70 -7.62
C LEU A 192 14.39 8.48 -6.95
N MET A 193 14.77 7.26 -7.34
CA MET A 193 14.31 6.03 -6.68
C MET A 193 14.87 5.87 -5.27
N ALA A 194 16.09 6.32 -5.01
CA ALA A 194 16.67 6.35 -3.66
C ALA A 194 15.94 7.36 -2.75
N TRP A 195 15.65 8.54 -3.26
CA TRP A 195 14.82 9.52 -2.57
C TRP A 195 13.42 8.95 -2.28
N TYR A 196 12.78 8.37 -3.29
CA TYR A 196 11.43 7.82 -3.14
C TYR A 196 11.38 6.67 -2.14
N ALA A 197 12.38 5.80 -2.11
CA ALA A 197 12.47 4.73 -1.12
C ALA A 197 12.51 5.29 0.33
N LYS A 198 13.26 6.38 0.54
CA LYS A 198 13.30 7.08 1.83
C LYS A 198 11.92 7.64 2.22
N GLU A 199 11.24 8.33 1.32
CA GLU A 199 9.92 8.89 1.59
C GLU A 199 8.88 7.78 1.81
N LEU A 200 8.94 6.69 1.03
CA LEU A 200 8.04 5.56 1.16
C LEU A 200 8.18 4.86 2.51
N LEU A 201 9.42 4.63 3.00
CA LEU A 201 9.67 4.04 4.31
C LEU A 201 9.45 5.02 5.46
N GLY A 202 9.65 6.31 5.24
CA GLY A 202 9.49 7.38 6.22
C GLY A 202 8.05 7.74 6.56
N GLN A 203 7.04 7.05 6.03
CA GLN A 203 5.63 7.24 6.36
C GLN A 203 5.35 6.96 7.85
N ILE A 204 4.17 7.41 8.35
CA ILE A 204 3.67 6.95 9.67
C ILE A 204 3.65 5.43 9.66
N PRO A 205 4.43 4.76 10.54
CA PRO A 205 4.65 3.33 10.43
C PRO A 205 3.40 2.53 10.76
N CYS A 206 3.11 1.52 9.95
CA CYS A 206 2.09 0.53 10.25
C CYS A 206 2.55 -0.40 11.40
N MET A 207 1.65 -1.27 11.86
CA MET A 207 1.95 -2.21 12.95
C MET A 207 3.05 -3.24 12.64
N ARG A 208 3.40 -3.43 11.37
CA ARG A 208 4.42 -4.40 10.93
C ARG A 208 5.83 -3.83 10.91
N MET A 209 5.97 -2.51 10.97
CA MET A 209 7.29 -1.90 11.05
C MET A 209 7.91 -2.13 12.43
N MET A 210 9.21 -2.40 12.48
CA MET A 210 9.95 -2.64 13.74
C MET A 210 10.08 -1.38 14.57
N ASP A 211 10.30 -0.22 13.92
CA ASP A 211 10.39 1.08 14.60
C ASP A 211 9.10 1.87 14.42
N HIS A 212 8.47 2.19 15.53
CA HIS A 212 7.25 2.99 15.58
C HIS A 212 7.51 4.46 15.96
N SER A 213 8.76 4.90 16.03
CA SER A 213 9.12 6.28 16.44
C SER A 213 8.50 7.33 15.49
N GLY A 214 8.32 7.00 14.20
CA GLY A 214 7.64 7.83 13.22
C GLY A 214 6.19 8.21 13.59
N ARG A 215 5.53 7.46 14.49
CA ARG A 215 4.20 7.81 15.02
C ARG A 215 4.22 9.06 15.91
N LYS A 216 5.38 9.55 16.33
CA LYS A 216 5.49 10.82 17.05
C LYS A 216 4.89 11.99 16.27
N ARG A 217 4.97 11.96 14.95
CA ARG A 217 4.34 12.98 14.10
C ARG A 217 2.82 13.01 14.30
N LEU A 218 2.19 11.83 14.30
CA LEU A 218 0.76 11.69 14.57
C LEU A 218 0.41 12.12 16.01
N TYR A 219 1.18 11.68 17.00
CA TYR A 219 0.91 12.01 18.41
C TYR A 219 1.09 13.49 18.72
N ASN A 220 1.92 14.19 17.95
CA ASN A 220 2.14 15.63 18.08
C ASN A 220 1.20 16.47 17.21
N ASP A 221 0.30 15.85 16.43
CA ASP A 221 -0.68 16.59 15.65
C ASP A 221 -1.68 17.30 16.59
N PRO A 222 -1.78 18.64 16.52
CA PRO A 222 -2.68 19.41 17.38
C PRO A 222 -4.17 19.11 17.11
N GLY A 223 -4.48 18.56 15.93
CA GLY A 223 -5.83 18.11 15.56
C GLY A 223 -6.22 16.78 16.18
N LEU A 224 -5.27 15.95 16.59
CA LEU A 224 -5.56 14.61 17.13
C LEU A 224 -6.35 14.70 18.44
N LYS A 225 -7.54 14.09 18.48
CA LYS A 225 -8.44 14.03 19.64
C LYS A 225 -8.46 12.68 20.33
N GLY A 226 -8.05 11.64 19.64
CA GLY A 226 -8.00 10.29 20.20
C GLY A 226 -7.45 9.28 19.21
N ILE A 227 -7.13 8.10 19.74
CA ILE A 227 -6.64 6.96 18.97
C ILE A 227 -7.51 5.75 19.28
N ILE A 228 -7.95 5.06 18.24
CA ILE A 228 -8.56 3.74 18.32
C ILE A 228 -7.52 2.73 17.86
N TYR A 229 -7.25 1.73 18.68
CA TYR A 229 -6.33 0.66 18.33
C TYR A 229 -7.10 -0.59 17.95
N HIS A 230 -7.02 -0.99 16.68
CA HIS A 230 -7.66 -2.18 16.14
C HIS A 230 -6.64 -3.34 16.10
N THR A 231 -6.98 -4.48 16.72
CA THR A 231 -6.11 -5.67 16.85
C THR A 231 -6.70 -6.87 16.10
#